data_a0720f8ab1987e8e4cb7e4d8cd2c7d07
#
_entry.id   a0720f8ab1987e8e4cb7e4d8cd2c7d07
#
_cell.length_a   1.000
_cell.length_b   1.000
_cell.length_c   1.000
_cell.angle_alpha   90.00
_cell.angle_beta   90.00
_cell.angle_gamma   90.00
#
_symmetry.space_group_name_H-M   'P 1'
#
loop_
_entity.id
_entity.type
_entity.pdbx_description
1 polymer ?
#
loop_
_entity_poly.entity_id
_entity_poly.type
_entity_poly.pdbx_seq_one_letter_code
_entity_poly.pdbx_strand_id
1 'polypeptide(L)'
;TPFIKAANVSRDILDGLDVYFKFEGANPTGSFKDRGMAMAISKSLEGGTRAVICASTGNTSAAAAAYAARAGIKCIVLIPEGKIAFGKLAQALAHGANVIQIEGNFDQALSIVKSIVKSHSVTLVNSINPYRLEGQKTAAFEICDDLGDAPPYHAIPVGNAGNITAYWMGYRQYRKAGRAKNLPRMLGFQAAGAAPIVLGHPVENPETVATAIRIGNPASWKGAEAARDESGGRIDAVTDDEILYAYRLVASREGIFCEPASAASLAGVIKLYKEGYLKPGDRVVCTLTGHGLKDPDMAVKISEAPLVLKPDLAEVEKVVGGII
;
A
#
# COMPACT_ATOMS: atom_id res chain seq x y z
N THR A 1 4.57 12.63 4.22
CA THR A 1 3.34 11.98 4.75
C THR A 1 3.41 11.87 6.26
N PRO A 2 2.26 11.84 6.97
CA PRO A 2 2.22 11.76 8.41
C PRO A 2 3.01 10.57 8.97
N PHE A 3 3.72 10.85 10.08
CA PHE A 3 4.43 9.87 10.89
C PHE A 3 3.80 9.89 12.29
N ILE A 4 3.05 8.85 12.63
CA ILE A 4 2.09 8.85 13.75
C ILE A 4 2.50 7.76 14.75
N LYS A 5 2.62 8.11 16.03
CA LYS A 5 2.82 7.12 17.09
C LYS A 5 1.50 6.38 17.35
N ALA A 6 1.53 5.06 17.29
CA ALA A 6 0.39 4.18 17.56
C ALA A 6 0.28 3.94 19.07
N ALA A 7 -0.07 5.00 19.82
CA ALA A 7 0.01 5.00 21.28
C ALA A 7 -0.98 4.04 21.95
N ASN A 8 -2.20 3.94 21.42
CA ASN A 8 -3.23 3.06 21.97
C ASN A 8 -2.97 1.60 21.64
N VAL A 9 -2.57 1.30 20.40
CA VAL A 9 -2.19 -0.07 19.98
C VAL A 9 -0.97 -0.55 20.77
N SER A 10 0.04 0.30 20.95
CA SER A 10 1.22 -0.02 21.75
C SER A 10 0.86 -0.34 23.22
N ARG A 11 -0.03 0.46 23.81
CA ARG A 11 -0.44 0.27 25.22
C ARG A 11 -1.36 -0.93 25.40
N ASP A 12 -2.39 -1.07 24.54
CA ASP A 12 -3.52 -1.97 24.81
C ASP A 12 -3.33 -3.37 24.21
N ILE A 13 -2.46 -3.51 23.19
CA ILE A 13 -2.32 -4.73 22.38
C ILE A 13 -0.88 -5.25 22.36
N LEU A 14 0.10 -4.36 22.32
CA LEU A 14 1.52 -4.69 22.12
C LEU A 14 2.36 -4.11 23.27
N ASP A 15 2.01 -4.51 24.49
CA ASP A 15 2.60 -3.99 25.73
C ASP A 15 4.12 -3.84 25.66
N GLY A 16 4.58 -2.59 25.77
CA GLY A 16 5.99 -2.23 25.70
C GLY A 16 6.60 -2.13 24.31
N LEU A 17 5.89 -2.41 23.22
CA LEU A 17 6.39 -2.20 21.84
C LEU A 17 6.15 -0.74 21.42
N ASP A 18 7.17 -0.08 20.84
CA ASP A 18 7.08 1.32 20.39
C ASP A 18 6.71 1.34 18.87
N VAL A 19 5.40 1.40 18.58
CA VAL A 19 4.87 1.30 17.21
C VAL A 19 4.59 2.67 16.62
N TYR A 20 5.00 2.87 15.36
CA TYR A 20 4.69 4.06 14.56
C TYR A 20 4.05 3.67 13.23
N PHE A 21 3.17 4.53 12.73
CA PHE A 21 2.58 4.43 11.40
C PHE A 21 3.14 5.48 10.45
N LYS A 22 3.69 5.05 9.31
CA LYS A 22 3.94 5.92 8.15
C LYS A 22 2.70 5.88 7.26
N PHE A 23 1.87 6.91 7.35
CA PHE A 23 0.56 6.91 6.70
C PHE A 23 0.63 7.47 5.28
N GLU A 24 0.85 6.58 4.32
CA GLU A 24 0.89 6.89 2.89
C GLU A 24 -0.50 7.16 2.27
N GLY A 25 -1.56 6.85 2.99
CA GLY A 25 -2.93 7.20 2.61
C GLY A 25 -3.22 8.70 2.56
N ALA A 26 -2.36 9.54 3.16
CA ALA A 26 -2.45 11.00 3.11
C ALA A 26 -1.82 11.62 1.85
N ASN A 27 -1.25 10.84 0.95
CA ASN A 27 -0.84 11.34 -0.37
C ASN A 27 -2.04 11.82 -1.20
N PRO A 28 -1.85 12.71 -2.19
CA PRO A 28 -2.94 13.36 -2.94
C PRO A 28 -3.98 12.41 -3.54
N THR A 29 -3.60 11.24 -4.06
CA THR A 29 -4.56 10.26 -4.58
C THR A 29 -4.89 9.16 -3.57
N GLY A 30 -4.45 9.28 -2.32
CA GLY A 30 -4.76 8.38 -1.24
C GLY A 30 -3.88 7.13 -1.17
N SER A 31 -2.68 7.10 -1.73
CA SER A 31 -1.77 5.96 -1.58
C SER A 31 -0.30 6.27 -1.87
N PHE A 32 0.60 5.39 -1.44
CA PHE A 32 2.04 5.45 -1.72
C PHE A 32 2.40 5.46 -3.22
N LYS A 33 1.45 5.10 -4.09
CA LYS A 33 1.67 5.12 -5.55
C LYS A 33 2.03 6.50 -6.06
N ASP A 34 1.60 7.55 -5.37
CA ASP A 34 1.86 8.95 -5.71
C ASP A 34 3.35 9.27 -5.75
N ARG A 35 4.12 8.77 -4.77
CA ARG A 35 5.57 8.99 -4.74
C ARG A 35 6.27 8.50 -6.00
N GLY A 36 5.98 7.25 -6.36
CA GLY A 36 6.54 6.66 -7.57
C GLY A 36 6.01 7.31 -8.84
N MET A 37 4.76 7.74 -8.83
CA MET A 37 4.15 8.35 -10.01
C MET A 37 4.67 9.77 -10.25
N ALA A 38 4.90 10.55 -9.20
CA ALA A 38 5.53 11.87 -9.31
C ALA A 38 6.86 11.77 -10.06
N MET A 39 7.72 10.81 -9.68
CA MET A 39 9.01 10.63 -10.33
C MET A 39 8.88 10.07 -11.76
N ALA A 40 8.03 9.09 -11.98
CA ALA A 40 7.83 8.49 -13.32
C ALA A 40 7.29 9.51 -14.32
N ILE A 41 6.33 10.35 -13.92
CA ILE A 41 5.77 11.41 -14.77
C ILE A 41 6.82 12.51 -15.05
N SER A 42 7.57 12.95 -14.02
CA SER A 42 8.64 13.95 -14.20
C SER A 42 9.69 13.46 -15.20
N LYS A 43 10.13 12.21 -15.08
CA LYS A 43 11.07 11.60 -16.05
C LYS A 43 10.48 11.41 -17.45
N SER A 44 9.18 11.15 -17.55
CA SER A 44 8.49 11.11 -18.85
C SER A 44 8.50 12.48 -19.53
N LEU A 45 8.24 13.56 -18.77
CA LEU A 45 8.31 14.93 -19.30
C LEU A 45 9.72 15.31 -19.76
N GLU A 46 10.76 15.00 -18.96
CA GLU A 46 12.15 15.21 -19.38
C GLU A 46 12.48 14.50 -20.70
N GLY A 47 11.90 13.31 -20.92
CA GLY A 47 12.05 12.53 -22.15
C GLY A 47 11.17 13.03 -23.30
N GLY A 48 10.42 14.13 -23.14
CA GLY A 48 9.56 14.70 -24.18
C GLY A 48 8.28 13.89 -24.46
N THR A 49 7.93 12.94 -23.60
CA THR A 49 6.71 12.12 -23.77
C THR A 49 5.46 12.95 -23.50
N ARG A 50 4.47 12.86 -24.41
CA ARG A 50 3.19 13.57 -24.30
C ARG A 50 2.04 12.73 -23.73
N ALA A 51 2.28 11.45 -23.51
CA ALA A 51 1.28 10.53 -22.95
C ALA A 51 1.95 9.44 -22.11
N VAL A 52 1.23 9.00 -21.09
CA VAL A 52 1.60 7.81 -20.28
C VAL A 52 0.51 6.77 -20.37
N ILE A 53 0.89 5.50 -20.21
CA ILE A 53 -0.02 4.36 -20.25
C ILE A 53 0.23 3.41 -19.08
N CYS A 54 -0.84 2.85 -18.53
CA CYS A 54 -0.74 1.77 -17.55
C CYS A 54 -1.88 0.76 -17.69
N ALA A 55 -1.62 -0.48 -17.27
CA ALA A 55 -2.64 -1.49 -17.02
C ALA A 55 -2.91 -1.55 -15.52
N SER A 56 -4.04 -1.01 -15.05
CA SER A 56 -4.40 -1.03 -13.61
C SER A 56 -5.84 -0.57 -13.38
N THR A 57 -6.56 -1.25 -12.49
CA THR A 57 -7.90 -0.87 -12.03
C THR A 57 -7.90 -0.18 -10.66
N GLY A 58 -6.72 0.12 -10.07
CA GLY A 58 -6.63 0.55 -8.67
C GLY A 58 -5.73 1.77 -8.44
N ASN A 59 -4.97 1.75 -7.33
CA ASN A 59 -4.15 2.89 -6.90
C ASN A 59 -3.15 3.40 -7.94
N THR A 60 -2.67 2.52 -8.84
CA THR A 60 -1.73 2.93 -9.90
C THR A 60 -2.39 3.79 -10.96
N SER A 61 -3.59 3.42 -11.44
CA SER A 61 -4.32 4.22 -12.43
C SER A 61 -4.77 5.56 -11.86
N ALA A 62 -5.23 5.59 -10.60
CA ALA A 62 -5.59 6.83 -9.92
C ALA A 62 -4.42 7.81 -9.85
N ALA A 63 -3.25 7.34 -9.41
CA ALA A 63 -2.04 8.16 -9.35
C ALA A 63 -1.58 8.58 -10.76
N ALA A 64 -1.56 7.66 -11.75
CA ALA A 64 -1.15 7.98 -13.12
C ALA A 64 -2.01 9.10 -13.72
N ALA A 65 -3.34 9.00 -13.58
CA ALA A 65 -4.27 10.01 -14.07
C ALA A 65 -4.07 11.37 -13.42
N ALA A 66 -3.97 11.42 -12.08
CA ALA A 66 -3.81 12.67 -11.34
C ALA A 66 -2.50 13.40 -11.70
N TYR A 67 -1.37 12.67 -11.68
CA TYR A 67 -0.08 13.28 -11.98
C TYR A 67 0.10 13.61 -13.46
N ALA A 68 -0.49 12.84 -14.37
CA ALA A 68 -0.53 13.19 -15.79
C ALA A 68 -1.36 14.45 -16.05
N ALA A 69 -2.54 14.55 -15.43
CA ALA A 69 -3.37 15.74 -15.51
C ALA A 69 -2.63 16.99 -14.98
N ARG A 70 -1.97 16.88 -13.83
CA ARG A 70 -1.14 17.96 -13.27
C ARG A 70 0.01 18.36 -14.20
N ALA A 71 0.58 17.41 -14.91
CA ALA A 71 1.68 17.60 -15.86
C ALA A 71 1.24 18.08 -17.24
N GLY A 72 -0.06 18.16 -17.52
CA GLY A 72 -0.61 18.55 -18.83
C GLY A 72 -0.39 17.51 -19.93
N ILE A 73 -0.18 16.22 -19.58
CA ILE A 73 -0.01 15.12 -20.56
C ILE A 73 -1.18 14.14 -20.51
N LYS A 74 -1.36 13.36 -21.56
CA LYS A 74 -2.45 12.38 -21.63
C LYS A 74 -2.15 11.15 -20.76
N CYS A 75 -3.18 10.63 -20.10
CA CYS A 75 -3.13 9.34 -19.40
C CYS A 75 -4.04 8.33 -20.07
N ILE A 76 -3.52 7.15 -20.38
CA ILE A 76 -4.25 6.03 -20.96
C ILE A 76 -4.23 4.90 -19.94
N VAL A 77 -5.40 4.38 -19.59
CA VAL A 77 -5.58 3.29 -18.64
C VAL A 77 -6.23 2.11 -19.37
N LEU A 78 -5.51 1.00 -19.50
CA LEU A 78 -6.02 -0.22 -20.11
C LEU A 78 -6.43 -1.22 -19.03
N ILE A 79 -7.64 -1.76 -19.11
CA ILE A 79 -8.21 -2.66 -18.11
C ILE A 79 -9.00 -3.80 -18.76
N PRO A 80 -9.10 -4.97 -18.09
CA PRO A 80 -10.00 -6.03 -18.52
C PRO A 80 -11.46 -5.62 -18.37
N GLU A 81 -12.31 -6.06 -19.30
CA GLU A 81 -13.76 -5.90 -19.20
C GLU A 81 -14.35 -6.67 -18.00
N GLY A 82 -15.45 -6.16 -17.42
CA GLY A 82 -16.26 -6.86 -16.40
C GLY A 82 -15.68 -6.99 -15.01
N LYS A 83 -14.42 -6.58 -14.77
CA LYS A 83 -13.79 -6.65 -13.43
C LYS A 83 -13.54 -5.27 -12.80
N ILE A 84 -14.51 -4.35 -12.96
CA ILE A 84 -14.34 -2.97 -12.52
C ILE A 84 -15.21 -2.72 -11.28
N ALA A 85 -14.56 -2.52 -10.14
CA ALA A 85 -15.19 -1.73 -9.10
C ALA A 85 -15.11 -0.26 -9.54
N PHE A 86 -16.21 0.31 -10.00
CA PHE A 86 -16.27 1.70 -10.48
C PHE A 86 -15.70 2.69 -9.48
N GLY A 87 -15.85 2.44 -8.16
CA GLY A 87 -15.24 3.27 -7.12
C GLY A 87 -13.71 3.33 -7.18
N LYS A 88 -13.03 2.24 -7.58
CA LYS A 88 -11.56 2.23 -7.74
C LYS A 88 -11.10 2.98 -8.99
N LEU A 89 -11.94 3.03 -10.02
CA LEU A 89 -11.66 3.74 -11.26
C LEU A 89 -12.12 5.20 -11.24
N ALA A 90 -13.02 5.56 -10.32
CA ALA A 90 -13.61 6.89 -10.23
C ALA A 90 -12.57 8.02 -10.22
N GLN A 91 -11.47 7.87 -9.48
CA GLN A 91 -10.40 8.86 -9.47
C GLN A 91 -9.73 9.00 -10.84
N ALA A 92 -9.44 7.91 -11.54
CA ALA A 92 -8.82 7.98 -12.86
C ALA A 92 -9.72 8.69 -13.86
N LEU A 93 -11.03 8.39 -13.84
CA LEU A 93 -12.04 9.05 -14.68
C LEU A 93 -12.19 10.54 -14.33
N ALA A 94 -12.28 10.87 -13.03
CA ALA A 94 -12.41 12.26 -12.57
C ALA A 94 -11.20 13.11 -12.97
N HIS A 95 -9.99 12.53 -13.02
CA HIS A 95 -8.79 13.20 -13.50
C HIS A 95 -8.64 13.21 -15.04
N GLY A 96 -9.65 12.75 -15.79
CA GLY A 96 -9.69 12.82 -17.24
C GLY A 96 -8.82 11.77 -17.96
N ALA A 97 -8.54 10.63 -17.34
CA ALA A 97 -7.84 9.54 -18.02
C ALA A 97 -8.70 8.93 -19.13
N ASN A 98 -8.05 8.56 -20.25
CA ASN A 98 -8.67 7.77 -21.31
C ASN A 98 -8.66 6.30 -20.89
N VAL A 99 -9.81 5.79 -20.44
CA VAL A 99 -9.95 4.41 -20.00
C VAL A 99 -10.43 3.54 -21.17
N ILE A 100 -9.67 2.50 -21.47
CA ILE A 100 -9.94 1.52 -22.51
C ILE A 100 -10.14 0.16 -21.86
N GLN A 101 -11.27 -0.48 -22.15
CA GLN A 101 -11.56 -1.85 -21.73
C GLN A 101 -11.20 -2.81 -22.85
N ILE A 102 -10.63 -3.95 -22.49
CA ILE A 102 -10.38 -5.05 -23.42
C ILE A 102 -11.11 -6.31 -22.99
N GLU A 103 -11.62 -7.07 -23.93
CA GLU A 103 -12.07 -8.44 -23.71
C GLU A 103 -10.85 -9.30 -23.41
N GLY A 104 -10.66 -9.70 -22.13
CA GLY A 104 -9.49 -10.46 -21.72
C GLY A 104 -9.17 -10.35 -20.25
N ASN A 105 -7.93 -10.68 -19.88
CA ASN A 105 -7.44 -10.63 -18.52
C ASN A 105 -6.35 -9.55 -18.31
N PHE A 106 -5.89 -9.41 -17.07
CA PHE A 106 -4.89 -8.40 -16.69
C PHE A 106 -3.53 -8.61 -17.40
N ASP A 107 -3.10 -9.86 -17.60
CA ASP A 107 -1.81 -10.16 -18.23
C ASP A 107 -1.84 -9.82 -19.72
N GLN A 108 -2.97 -10.03 -20.36
CA GLN A 108 -3.20 -9.62 -21.75
C GLN A 108 -3.18 -8.09 -21.86
N ALA A 109 -3.86 -7.37 -20.97
CA ALA A 109 -3.81 -5.91 -20.92
C ALA A 109 -2.38 -5.40 -20.75
N LEU A 110 -1.61 -5.96 -19.83
CA LEU A 110 -0.22 -5.59 -19.61
C LEU A 110 0.67 -5.91 -20.80
N SER A 111 0.45 -7.03 -21.48
CA SER A 111 1.18 -7.40 -22.70
C SER A 111 0.92 -6.41 -23.84
N ILE A 112 -0.35 -6.03 -24.04
CA ILE A 112 -0.74 -5.03 -25.06
C ILE A 112 -0.05 -3.69 -24.74
N VAL A 113 -0.10 -3.22 -23.50
CA VAL A 113 0.56 -1.98 -23.09
C VAL A 113 2.06 -2.01 -23.37
N LYS A 114 2.75 -3.12 -23.05
CA LYS A 114 4.17 -3.31 -23.37
C LYS A 114 4.46 -3.25 -24.89
N SER A 115 3.53 -3.71 -25.70
CA SER A 115 3.65 -3.66 -27.16
C SER A 115 3.43 -2.25 -27.70
N ILE A 116 2.43 -1.54 -27.20
CA ILE A 116 2.13 -0.15 -27.58
C ILE A 116 3.33 0.77 -27.32
N VAL A 117 3.99 0.63 -26.19
CA VAL A 117 5.16 1.45 -25.83
C VAL A 117 6.33 1.26 -26.81
N LYS A 118 6.44 0.12 -27.49
CA LYS A 118 7.49 -0.12 -28.50
C LYS A 118 7.22 0.60 -29.83
N SER A 119 5.96 0.87 -30.14
CA SER A 119 5.53 1.43 -31.44
C SER A 119 5.03 2.88 -31.36
N HIS A 120 4.80 3.40 -30.18
CA HIS A 120 4.27 4.74 -29.96
C HIS A 120 5.08 5.50 -28.91
N SER A 121 5.15 6.83 -29.04
CA SER A 121 5.83 7.71 -28.08
C SER A 121 4.99 7.91 -26.81
N VAL A 122 4.80 6.82 -26.04
CA VAL A 122 4.12 6.80 -24.74
C VAL A 122 5.00 6.12 -23.71
N THR A 123 4.95 6.57 -22.46
CA THR A 123 5.73 5.96 -21.37
C THR A 123 4.88 5.03 -20.52
N LEU A 124 5.36 3.81 -20.32
CA LEU A 124 4.76 2.84 -19.40
C LEU A 124 5.03 3.25 -17.94
N VAL A 125 3.97 3.38 -17.14
CA VAL A 125 4.06 3.78 -15.73
C VAL A 125 3.57 2.72 -14.74
N ASN A 126 3.52 1.45 -15.16
CA ASN A 126 3.32 0.29 -14.27
C ASN A 126 4.50 0.12 -13.28
N SER A 127 4.37 -0.85 -12.36
CA SER A 127 5.37 -1.14 -11.32
C SER A 127 6.77 -1.52 -11.84
N ILE A 128 6.87 -1.94 -13.10
CA ILE A 128 8.14 -2.25 -13.77
C ILE A 128 8.93 -1.00 -14.19
N ASN A 129 8.35 0.19 -14.14
CA ASN A 129 9.07 1.43 -14.42
C ASN A 129 10.05 1.73 -13.26
N PRO A 130 11.38 1.83 -13.52
CA PRO A 130 12.38 1.96 -12.46
C PRO A 130 12.23 3.27 -11.67
N TYR A 131 11.76 4.34 -12.28
CA TYR A 131 11.55 5.62 -11.61
C TYR A 131 10.45 5.56 -10.54
N ARG A 132 9.59 4.53 -10.59
CA ARG A 132 8.63 4.27 -9.53
C ARG A 132 9.30 3.93 -8.20
N LEU A 133 10.37 3.14 -8.23
CA LEU A 133 11.16 2.79 -7.04
C LEU A 133 11.89 4.03 -6.51
N GLU A 134 12.44 4.85 -7.40
CA GLU A 134 13.14 6.09 -7.05
C GLU A 134 12.23 7.10 -6.30
N GLY A 135 10.97 7.18 -6.68
CA GLY A 135 9.99 7.99 -5.95
C GLY A 135 9.58 7.37 -4.61
N GLN A 136 9.27 6.06 -4.60
CA GLN A 136 8.80 5.36 -3.39
C GLN A 136 9.85 5.31 -2.27
N LYS A 137 11.15 5.21 -2.60
CA LYS A 137 12.23 5.19 -1.60
C LYS A 137 12.28 6.42 -0.70
N THR A 138 11.72 7.56 -1.14
CA THR A 138 11.71 8.81 -0.36
C THR A 138 10.94 8.69 0.95
N ALA A 139 10.02 7.75 1.07
CA ALA A 139 9.33 7.50 2.33
C ALA A 139 10.27 6.98 3.43
N ALA A 140 11.30 6.20 3.08
CA ALA A 140 12.34 5.78 4.01
C ALA A 140 13.21 6.96 4.47
N PHE A 141 13.43 7.95 3.59
CA PHE A 141 14.13 9.19 3.94
C PHE A 141 13.37 9.96 5.03
N GLU A 142 12.07 10.19 4.80
CA GLU A 142 11.21 10.88 5.75
C GLU A 142 11.18 10.17 7.12
N ILE A 143 11.13 8.83 7.16
CA ILE A 143 11.17 8.07 8.41
C ILE A 143 12.49 8.30 9.16
N CYS A 144 13.62 8.29 8.45
CA CYS A 144 14.90 8.59 9.07
C CYS A 144 14.99 10.03 9.56
N ASP A 145 14.46 10.99 8.81
CA ASP A 145 14.43 12.39 9.20
C ASP A 145 13.54 12.63 10.43
N ASP A 146 12.37 11.96 10.50
CA ASP A 146 11.43 12.05 11.63
C ASP A 146 12.01 11.41 12.91
N LEU A 147 12.77 10.31 12.80
CA LEU A 147 13.34 9.56 13.94
C LEU A 147 14.77 9.97 14.29
N GLY A 148 15.46 10.71 13.43
CA GLY A 148 16.90 11.00 13.54
C GLY A 148 17.82 9.84 13.15
N ASP A 149 17.28 8.67 12.81
CA ASP A 149 17.98 7.47 12.30
C ASP A 149 16.96 6.47 11.71
N ALA A 150 17.44 5.39 11.11
CA ALA A 150 16.58 4.30 10.69
C ALA A 150 16.01 3.53 11.91
N PRO A 151 14.73 3.08 11.86
CA PRO A 151 14.15 2.27 12.94
C PRO A 151 14.82 0.89 13.01
N PRO A 152 14.82 0.20 14.15
CA PRO A 152 15.28 -1.20 14.25
C PRO A 152 14.50 -2.16 13.33
N TYR A 153 13.19 -1.96 13.21
CA TYR A 153 12.31 -2.79 12.39
C TYR A 153 11.38 -1.93 11.54
N HIS A 154 11.19 -2.36 10.27
CA HIS A 154 10.21 -1.73 9.38
C HIS A 154 9.26 -2.79 8.80
N ALA A 155 7.99 -2.71 9.18
CA ALA A 155 6.91 -3.60 8.74
C ALA A 155 6.17 -3.01 7.54
N ILE A 156 6.00 -3.80 6.46
CA ILE A 156 5.43 -3.31 5.22
C ILE A 156 4.62 -4.40 4.50
N PRO A 157 3.43 -4.08 3.94
CA PRO A 157 2.67 -5.01 3.11
C PRO A 157 3.41 -5.35 1.82
N VAL A 158 3.35 -6.61 1.39
CA VAL A 158 4.02 -7.10 0.19
C VAL A 158 3.00 -7.70 -0.78
N GLY A 159 2.69 -6.97 -1.85
CA GLY A 159 1.95 -7.48 -3.02
C GLY A 159 2.91 -7.64 -4.20
N ASN A 160 3.01 -6.61 -5.07
CA ASN A 160 3.93 -6.62 -6.22
C ASN A 160 5.40 -6.40 -5.84
N ALA A 161 5.71 -6.34 -4.55
CA ALA A 161 7.02 -6.26 -3.91
C ALA A 161 7.85 -4.98 -4.20
N GLY A 162 7.37 -4.08 -5.07
CA GLY A 162 8.11 -2.84 -5.39
C GLY A 162 8.29 -1.91 -4.19
N ASN A 163 7.32 -1.88 -3.27
CA ASN A 163 7.38 -0.94 -2.15
C ASN A 163 8.46 -1.33 -1.13
N ILE A 164 8.51 -2.59 -0.71
CA ILE A 164 9.57 -3.09 0.20
C ILE A 164 10.96 -2.91 -0.43
N THR A 165 11.09 -3.20 -1.73
CA THR A 165 12.32 -2.97 -2.50
C THR A 165 12.74 -1.50 -2.44
N ALA A 166 11.81 -0.58 -2.68
CA ALA A 166 12.07 0.85 -2.69
C ALA A 166 12.48 1.38 -1.29
N TYR A 167 11.77 0.96 -0.23
CA TYR A 167 12.14 1.36 1.13
C TYR A 167 13.54 0.88 1.50
N TRP A 168 13.88 -0.38 1.17
CA TRP A 168 15.23 -0.90 1.39
C TRP A 168 16.28 -0.11 0.64
N MET A 169 16.04 0.22 -0.65
CA MET A 169 16.92 1.10 -1.42
C MET A 169 17.11 2.47 -0.73
N GLY A 170 16.03 3.04 -0.21
CA GLY A 170 16.06 4.32 0.50
C GLY A 170 16.90 4.28 1.77
N TYR A 171 16.68 3.31 2.64
CA TYR A 171 17.47 3.15 3.85
C TYR A 171 18.97 2.97 3.55
N ARG A 172 19.32 2.12 2.58
CA ARG A 172 20.70 1.93 2.14
C ARG A 172 21.31 3.22 1.61
N GLN A 173 20.56 4.00 0.83
CA GLN A 173 21.03 5.28 0.30
C GLN A 173 21.27 6.29 1.41
N TYR A 174 20.37 6.41 2.40
CA TYR A 174 20.52 7.32 3.52
C TYR A 174 21.73 6.96 4.40
N ARG A 175 21.91 5.65 4.66
CA ARG A 175 23.13 5.19 5.36
C ARG A 175 24.40 5.53 4.58
N LYS A 176 24.42 5.27 3.27
CA LYS A 176 25.60 5.60 2.42
C LYS A 176 25.90 7.10 2.39
N ALA A 177 24.86 7.93 2.45
CA ALA A 177 24.98 9.40 2.50
C ALA A 177 25.33 9.95 3.90
N GLY A 178 25.49 9.10 4.92
CA GLY A 178 25.74 9.51 6.30
C GLY A 178 24.55 10.16 7.00
N ARG A 179 23.34 10.03 6.44
CA ARG A 179 22.10 10.59 6.99
C ARG A 179 21.40 9.64 7.99
N ALA A 180 21.77 8.37 7.98
CA ALA A 180 21.39 7.38 8.97
C ALA A 180 22.62 6.56 9.36
N LYS A 181 22.70 6.13 10.63
CA LYS A 181 23.79 5.29 11.17
C LYS A 181 23.46 3.80 11.02
N ASN A 182 22.19 3.48 11.16
CA ASN A 182 21.69 2.12 11.19
C ASN A 182 20.89 1.76 9.93
N LEU A 183 20.52 0.50 9.79
CA LEU A 183 19.58 -0.04 8.80
C LEU A 183 18.51 -0.86 9.54
N PRO A 184 17.23 -0.81 9.09
CA PRO A 184 16.20 -1.62 9.71
C PRO A 184 16.28 -3.08 9.28
N ARG A 185 15.78 -3.98 10.11
CA ARG A 185 15.32 -5.29 9.63
C ARG A 185 13.98 -5.11 8.91
N MET A 186 13.93 -5.46 7.63
CA MET A 186 12.70 -5.35 6.83
C MET A 186 11.77 -6.53 7.12
N LEU A 187 10.55 -6.22 7.54
CA LEU A 187 9.50 -7.21 7.86
C LEU A 187 8.40 -7.07 6.81
N GLY A 188 8.41 -7.94 5.80
CA GLY A 188 7.42 -7.97 4.73
C GLY A 188 6.24 -8.88 5.10
N PHE A 189 5.00 -8.49 4.74
CA PHE A 189 3.83 -9.32 5.01
C PHE A 189 2.97 -9.47 3.76
N GLN A 190 2.74 -10.72 3.36
CA GLN A 190 1.82 -11.11 2.29
C GLN A 190 0.51 -11.62 2.90
N ALA A 191 -0.61 -11.47 2.21
CA ALA A 191 -1.83 -12.15 2.59
C ALA A 191 -1.71 -13.66 2.34
N ALA A 192 -2.14 -14.51 3.26
CA ALA A 192 -1.92 -15.96 3.19
C ALA A 192 -2.45 -16.61 1.90
N GLY A 193 -3.58 -16.14 1.37
CA GLY A 193 -4.11 -16.59 0.08
C GLY A 193 -3.43 -15.97 -1.16
N ALA A 194 -2.39 -15.12 -0.96
CA ALA A 194 -1.62 -14.47 -2.01
C ALA A 194 -0.16 -14.27 -1.56
N ALA A 195 0.51 -15.36 -1.13
CA ALA A 195 1.83 -15.35 -0.50
C ALA A 195 2.93 -16.03 -1.32
N PRO A 196 3.11 -15.71 -2.62
CA PRO A 196 4.04 -16.41 -3.49
C PRO A 196 5.49 -16.38 -3.01
N ILE A 197 5.97 -15.29 -2.41
CA ILE A 197 7.37 -15.19 -1.92
C ILE A 197 7.57 -16.10 -0.70
N VAL A 198 6.57 -16.21 0.18
CA VAL A 198 6.61 -17.12 1.33
C VAL A 198 6.60 -18.57 0.87
N LEU A 199 5.79 -18.89 -0.14
CA LEU A 199 5.67 -20.23 -0.72
C LEU A 199 6.85 -20.62 -1.63
N GLY A 200 7.59 -19.64 -2.15
CA GLY A 200 8.70 -19.86 -3.08
C GLY A 200 8.28 -20.12 -4.53
N HIS A 201 6.99 -19.98 -4.86
CA HIS A 201 6.45 -20.14 -6.22
C HIS A 201 5.23 -19.25 -6.46
N PRO A 202 4.89 -18.91 -7.72
CA PRO A 202 3.68 -18.17 -8.05
C PRO A 202 2.40 -18.85 -7.56
N VAL A 203 1.40 -18.05 -7.20
CA VAL A 203 0.03 -18.48 -6.86
C VAL A 203 -0.87 -18.14 -8.06
N GLU A 204 -1.46 -19.15 -8.69
CA GLU A 204 -2.28 -18.95 -9.91
C GLU A 204 -3.58 -18.20 -9.65
N ASN A 205 -4.26 -18.54 -8.54
CA ASN A 205 -5.54 -17.94 -8.15
C ASN A 205 -5.40 -17.28 -6.77
N PRO A 206 -4.77 -16.10 -6.67
CA PRO A 206 -4.59 -15.44 -5.39
C PRO A 206 -5.92 -14.90 -4.89
N GLU A 207 -6.27 -15.19 -3.62
CA GLU A 207 -7.49 -14.73 -2.98
C GLU A 207 -7.19 -14.10 -1.62
N THR A 208 -7.72 -12.89 -1.39
CA THR A 208 -7.64 -12.18 -0.10
C THR A 208 -8.57 -10.99 -0.10
N VAL A 209 -9.04 -10.59 1.07
CA VAL A 209 -9.75 -9.31 1.31
C VAL A 209 -8.85 -8.09 1.08
N ALA A 210 -7.55 -8.26 1.20
CA ALA A 210 -6.55 -7.21 0.99
C ALA A 210 -6.24 -7.01 -0.51
N THR A 211 -7.22 -6.51 -1.27
CA THR A 211 -7.22 -6.48 -2.74
C THR A 211 -5.97 -5.83 -3.36
N ALA A 212 -5.35 -4.84 -2.69
CA ALA A 212 -4.16 -4.14 -3.21
C ALA A 212 -2.87 -4.98 -3.12
N ILE A 213 -2.86 -6.07 -2.34
CA ILE A 213 -1.76 -7.06 -2.27
C ILE A 213 -2.17 -8.45 -2.78
N ARG A 214 -3.32 -8.58 -3.45
CA ARG A 214 -3.78 -9.80 -4.10
C ARG A 214 -3.00 -10.06 -5.38
N ILE A 215 -1.73 -10.44 -5.24
CA ILE A 215 -0.78 -10.63 -6.34
C ILE A 215 -0.17 -12.03 -6.25
N GLY A 216 -0.41 -12.83 -7.29
CA GLY A 216 0.12 -14.20 -7.36
C GLY A 216 1.54 -14.32 -7.91
N ASN A 217 2.02 -13.31 -8.68
CA ASN A 217 3.38 -13.31 -9.24
C ASN A 217 3.98 -11.89 -9.20
N PRO A 218 4.70 -11.54 -8.12
CA PRO A 218 5.25 -10.21 -7.92
C PRO A 218 6.32 -9.81 -8.95
N ALA A 219 6.18 -8.63 -9.57
CA ALA A 219 7.16 -8.13 -10.53
C ALA A 219 8.53 -7.81 -9.90
N SER A 220 8.56 -7.44 -8.62
CA SER A 220 9.80 -7.11 -7.88
C SER A 220 10.21 -8.21 -6.90
N TRP A 221 9.95 -9.47 -7.23
CA TRP A 221 10.24 -10.64 -6.39
C TRP A 221 11.66 -10.62 -5.82
N LYS A 222 12.66 -10.60 -6.70
CA LYS A 222 14.08 -10.57 -6.31
C LYS A 222 14.46 -9.37 -5.45
N GLY A 223 13.81 -8.23 -5.67
CA GLY A 223 14.04 -7.04 -4.85
C GLY A 223 13.53 -7.19 -3.42
N ALA A 224 12.41 -7.88 -3.23
CA ALA A 224 11.89 -8.19 -1.90
C ALA A 224 12.76 -9.24 -1.16
N GLU A 225 13.23 -10.27 -1.88
CA GLU A 225 14.18 -11.25 -1.32
C GLU A 225 15.48 -10.55 -0.90
N ALA A 226 16.03 -9.69 -1.74
CA ALA A 226 17.22 -8.90 -1.39
C ALA A 226 16.97 -8.02 -0.17
N ALA A 227 15.81 -7.34 -0.08
CA ALA A 227 15.46 -6.53 1.09
C ALA A 227 15.38 -7.38 2.37
N ARG A 228 14.79 -8.57 2.30
CA ARG A 228 14.74 -9.53 3.41
C ARG A 228 16.12 -9.98 3.83
N ASP A 229 16.90 -10.50 2.89
CA ASP A 229 18.16 -11.20 3.16
C ASP A 229 19.27 -10.22 3.60
N GLU A 230 19.43 -9.11 2.88
CA GLU A 230 20.44 -8.10 3.19
C GLU A 230 20.16 -7.35 4.50
N SER A 231 18.89 -7.22 4.90
CA SER A 231 18.51 -6.57 6.16
C SER A 231 18.54 -7.52 7.37
N GLY A 232 18.69 -8.84 7.15
CA GLY A 232 18.47 -9.84 8.17
C GLY A 232 17.02 -9.86 8.67
N GLY A 233 16.09 -9.46 7.80
CA GLY A 233 14.67 -9.38 8.08
C GLY A 233 13.90 -10.65 7.72
N ARG A 234 12.59 -10.49 7.45
CA ARG A 234 11.66 -11.60 7.26
C ARG A 234 10.57 -11.23 6.25
N ILE A 235 10.10 -12.19 5.46
CA ILE A 235 8.83 -12.08 4.72
C ILE A 235 7.94 -13.22 5.16
N ASP A 236 6.75 -12.88 5.65
CA ASP A 236 5.80 -13.82 6.25
C ASP A 236 4.40 -13.66 5.67
N ALA A 237 3.51 -14.61 5.98
CA ALA A 237 2.11 -14.53 5.61
C ALA A 237 1.24 -14.20 6.82
N VAL A 238 0.18 -13.41 6.58
CA VAL A 238 -0.89 -13.11 7.53
C VAL A 238 -2.24 -13.50 6.92
N THR A 239 -3.13 -14.05 7.72
CA THR A 239 -4.47 -14.44 7.27
C THR A 239 -5.38 -13.23 7.07
N ASP A 240 -6.48 -13.41 6.34
CA ASP A 240 -7.49 -12.37 6.17
C ASP A 240 -8.10 -11.94 7.51
N ASP A 241 -8.28 -12.87 8.46
CA ASP A 241 -8.78 -12.57 9.81
C ASP A 241 -7.80 -11.71 10.60
N GLU A 242 -6.50 -12.01 10.53
CA GLU A 242 -5.44 -11.20 11.16
C GLU A 242 -5.39 -9.79 10.53
N ILE A 243 -5.52 -9.69 9.21
CA ILE A 243 -5.59 -8.41 8.50
C ILE A 243 -6.80 -7.60 8.95
N LEU A 244 -8.00 -8.21 8.98
CA LEU A 244 -9.24 -7.54 9.38
C LEU A 244 -9.23 -7.14 10.86
N TYR A 245 -8.63 -7.95 11.73
CA TYR A 245 -8.42 -7.59 13.13
C TYR A 245 -7.53 -6.35 13.25
N ALA A 246 -6.37 -6.34 12.61
CA ALA A 246 -5.47 -5.19 12.61
C ALA A 246 -6.11 -3.95 11.97
N TYR A 247 -6.88 -4.12 10.89
CA TYR A 247 -7.64 -3.06 10.23
C TYR A 247 -8.61 -2.35 11.19
N ARG A 248 -9.38 -3.13 11.97
CA ARG A 248 -10.27 -2.58 12.99
C ARG A 248 -9.50 -1.85 14.08
N LEU A 249 -8.36 -2.39 14.54
CA LEU A 249 -7.52 -1.75 15.57
C LEU A 249 -6.98 -0.38 15.10
N VAL A 250 -6.46 -0.31 13.86
CA VAL A 250 -5.96 0.96 13.29
C VAL A 250 -7.07 2.01 13.29
N ALA A 251 -8.28 1.64 12.88
CA ALA A 251 -9.41 2.55 12.82
C ALA A 251 -9.96 2.91 14.21
N SER A 252 -10.25 1.91 15.07
CA SER A 252 -10.97 2.11 16.33
C SER A 252 -10.07 2.58 17.48
N ARG A 253 -8.78 2.29 17.43
CA ARG A 253 -7.83 2.67 18.49
C ARG A 253 -7.02 3.91 18.14
N GLU A 254 -6.64 4.08 16.87
CA GLU A 254 -5.77 5.19 16.46
C GLU A 254 -6.48 6.24 15.58
N GLY A 255 -7.75 6.01 15.23
CA GLY A 255 -8.54 6.93 14.41
C GLY A 255 -8.05 7.05 12.96
N ILE A 256 -7.30 6.07 12.46
CA ILE A 256 -6.71 6.11 11.11
C ILE A 256 -7.50 5.17 10.19
N PHE A 257 -8.12 5.73 9.16
CA PHE A 257 -8.85 4.96 8.16
C PHE A 257 -7.92 4.60 6.99
N CYS A 258 -7.39 3.38 7.00
CA CYS A 258 -6.52 2.84 5.94
C CYS A 258 -7.21 1.75 5.12
N GLU A 259 -6.70 1.39 3.93
CA GLU A 259 -7.20 0.23 3.16
C GLU A 259 -6.80 -1.10 3.86
N PRO A 260 -7.55 -2.20 3.66
CA PRO A 260 -7.25 -3.50 4.31
C PRO A 260 -5.81 -3.98 4.07
N ALA A 261 -5.28 -3.80 2.86
CA ALA A 261 -3.90 -4.16 2.53
C ALA A 261 -2.86 -3.45 3.41
N SER A 262 -3.14 -2.22 3.85
CA SER A 262 -2.27 -1.46 4.76
C SER A 262 -2.12 -2.14 6.11
N ALA A 263 -3.21 -2.71 6.61
CA ALA A 263 -3.27 -3.34 7.93
C ALA A 263 -2.43 -4.63 8.01
N ALA A 264 -2.05 -5.23 6.88
CA ALA A 264 -1.17 -6.39 6.86
C ALA A 264 0.17 -6.13 7.56
N SER A 265 0.68 -4.88 7.56
CA SER A 265 1.89 -4.52 8.30
C SER A 265 1.71 -4.65 9.81
N LEU A 266 0.60 -4.13 10.37
CA LEU A 266 0.30 -4.27 11.80
C LEU A 266 -0.09 -5.71 12.16
N ALA A 267 -0.85 -6.41 11.31
CA ALA A 267 -1.19 -7.83 11.51
C ALA A 267 0.08 -8.67 11.69
N GLY A 268 1.07 -8.45 10.84
CA GLY A 268 2.35 -9.12 10.94
C GLY A 268 3.14 -8.75 12.19
N VAL A 269 3.11 -7.48 12.61
CA VAL A 269 3.74 -7.05 13.87
C VAL A 269 3.09 -7.74 15.06
N ILE A 270 1.75 -7.81 15.11
CA ILE A 270 1.02 -8.52 16.18
C ILE A 270 1.40 -10.02 16.20
N LYS A 271 1.48 -10.65 15.02
CA LYS A 271 1.91 -12.04 14.88
C LYS A 271 3.32 -12.25 15.44
N LEU A 272 4.29 -11.46 14.97
CA LEU A 272 5.69 -11.57 15.40
C LEU A 272 5.89 -11.24 16.89
N TYR A 273 5.07 -10.36 17.47
CA TYR A 273 5.07 -10.10 18.89
C TYR A 273 4.58 -11.32 19.68
N LYS A 274 3.47 -11.94 19.26
CA LYS A 274 2.95 -13.17 19.88
C LYS A 274 3.93 -14.34 19.77
N GLU A 275 4.70 -14.41 18.70
CA GLU A 275 5.77 -15.40 18.48
C GLU A 275 7.03 -15.11 19.33
N GLY A 276 7.12 -13.97 20.01
CA GLY A 276 8.31 -13.55 20.78
C GLY A 276 9.50 -13.12 19.92
N TYR A 277 9.29 -12.89 18.61
CA TYR A 277 10.32 -12.35 17.72
C TYR A 277 10.55 -10.86 17.98
N LEU A 278 9.48 -10.10 18.12
CA LEU A 278 9.49 -8.72 18.60
C LEU A 278 9.27 -8.72 20.13
N LYS A 279 9.99 -7.84 20.84
CA LYS A 279 10.00 -7.81 22.32
C LYS A 279 9.64 -6.43 22.83
N PRO A 280 9.14 -6.32 24.07
CA PRO A 280 9.01 -5.03 24.75
C PRO A 280 10.29 -4.21 24.64
N GLY A 281 10.16 -2.92 24.32
CA GLY A 281 11.26 -2.00 24.05
C GLY A 281 11.70 -1.90 22.60
N ASP A 282 11.31 -2.84 21.74
CA ASP A 282 11.58 -2.73 20.30
C ASP A 282 10.74 -1.62 19.66
N ARG A 283 11.36 -0.89 18.70
CA ARG A 283 10.66 0.09 17.87
C ARG A 283 10.38 -0.45 16.49
N VAL A 284 9.12 -0.36 16.07
CA VAL A 284 8.67 -0.83 14.75
C VAL A 284 7.93 0.29 14.03
N VAL A 285 8.29 0.54 12.77
CA VAL A 285 7.51 1.40 11.87
C VAL A 285 6.68 0.53 10.95
N CYS A 286 5.36 0.72 10.93
CA CYS A 286 4.43 0.08 10.00
C CYS A 286 4.06 1.05 8.88
N THR A 287 4.23 0.66 7.62
CA THR A 287 3.71 1.44 6.48
C THR A 287 2.23 1.12 6.27
N LEU A 288 1.39 2.15 6.39
CA LEU A 288 -0.02 2.12 5.98
C LEU A 288 -0.11 2.66 4.55
N THR A 289 -0.25 1.78 3.57
CA THR A 289 -0.01 2.00 2.14
C THR A 289 -1.04 2.86 1.43
N GLY A 290 -2.30 2.86 1.90
CA GLY A 290 -3.38 3.60 1.27
C GLY A 290 -4.51 3.96 2.22
N HIS A 291 -5.31 4.94 1.82
CA HIS A 291 -6.48 5.44 2.54
C HIS A 291 -7.65 4.44 2.45
N GLY A 292 -8.48 4.37 3.48
CA GLY A 292 -9.65 3.47 3.54
C GLY A 292 -10.66 3.68 2.43
N LEU A 293 -10.81 4.91 1.94
CA LEU A 293 -11.68 5.21 0.78
C LEU A 293 -11.22 4.58 -0.54
N LYS A 294 -10.07 3.92 -0.58
CA LYS A 294 -9.63 3.10 -1.73
C LYS A 294 -10.36 1.75 -1.79
N ASP A 295 -10.92 1.29 -0.66
CA ASP A 295 -11.71 0.06 -0.55
C ASP A 295 -12.84 0.24 0.50
N PRO A 296 -13.81 1.17 0.27
CA PRO A 296 -14.85 1.50 1.24
C PRO A 296 -15.82 0.35 1.49
N ASP A 297 -16.04 -0.51 0.49
CA ASP A 297 -16.98 -1.65 0.58
C ASP A 297 -16.56 -2.61 1.70
N MET A 298 -15.27 -2.77 1.94
CA MET A 298 -14.79 -3.62 3.03
C MET A 298 -15.16 -3.05 4.40
N ALA A 299 -15.04 -1.72 4.58
CA ALA A 299 -15.44 -1.09 5.83
C ALA A 299 -16.93 -1.32 6.14
N VAL A 300 -17.78 -1.15 5.13
CA VAL A 300 -19.22 -1.40 5.27
C VAL A 300 -19.50 -2.88 5.57
N LYS A 301 -18.83 -3.80 4.85
CA LYS A 301 -19.05 -5.25 4.99
C LYS A 301 -18.73 -5.78 6.39
N ILE A 302 -17.74 -5.22 7.07
CA ILE A 302 -17.29 -5.69 8.40
C ILE A 302 -17.88 -4.90 9.57
N SER A 303 -18.62 -3.83 9.28
CA SER A 303 -19.28 -3.01 10.28
C SER A 303 -20.68 -3.54 10.60
N GLU A 304 -21.15 -3.27 11.80
CA GLU A 304 -22.54 -3.51 12.16
C GLU A 304 -23.46 -2.57 11.39
N ALA A 305 -24.65 -3.06 11.06
CA ALA A 305 -25.66 -2.23 10.40
C ALA A 305 -26.09 -1.08 11.34
N PRO A 306 -26.32 0.12 10.80
CA PRO A 306 -26.86 1.22 11.59
C PRO A 306 -28.21 0.86 12.23
N LEU A 307 -28.41 1.25 13.48
CA LEU A 307 -29.71 1.14 14.13
C LEU A 307 -30.70 2.14 13.50
N VAL A 308 -31.88 1.67 13.17
CA VAL A 308 -32.98 2.51 12.66
C VAL A 308 -34.00 2.67 13.77
N LEU A 309 -34.17 3.89 14.26
CA LEU A 309 -35.11 4.24 15.30
C LEU A 309 -36.17 5.21 14.74
N LYS A 310 -37.33 5.29 15.39
CA LYS A 310 -38.28 6.37 15.11
C LYS A 310 -37.71 7.69 15.62
N PRO A 311 -38.13 8.85 15.08
CA PRO A 311 -37.70 10.17 15.55
C PRO A 311 -38.38 10.52 16.90
N ASP A 312 -38.12 9.69 17.90
CA ASP A 312 -38.67 9.80 19.26
C ASP A 312 -37.51 9.96 20.24
N LEU A 313 -37.57 11.00 21.08
CA LEU A 313 -36.49 11.36 22.01
C LEU A 313 -36.23 10.24 23.03
N ALA A 314 -37.28 9.66 23.60
CA ALA A 314 -37.14 8.66 24.65
C ALA A 314 -36.53 7.36 24.12
N GLU A 315 -36.87 6.99 22.88
CA GLU A 315 -36.29 5.82 22.21
C GLU A 315 -34.79 6.01 21.93
N VAL A 316 -34.41 7.22 21.45
CA VAL A 316 -33.00 7.57 21.18
C VAL A 316 -32.20 7.65 22.49
N GLU A 317 -32.73 8.33 23.53
CA GLU A 317 -32.08 8.45 24.85
C GLU A 317 -31.81 7.08 25.49
N LYS A 318 -32.76 6.13 25.38
CA LYS A 318 -32.57 4.77 25.88
C LYS A 318 -31.40 4.05 25.20
N VAL A 319 -31.24 4.21 23.88
CA VAL A 319 -30.13 3.60 23.15
C VAL A 319 -28.81 4.29 23.47
N VAL A 320 -28.78 5.63 23.50
CA VAL A 320 -27.59 6.41 23.87
C VAL A 320 -27.14 6.07 25.30
N GLY A 321 -28.06 5.99 26.25
CA GLY A 321 -27.75 5.61 27.65
C GLY A 321 -27.23 4.18 27.80
N GLY A 322 -27.48 3.29 26.84
CA GLY A 322 -26.89 1.94 26.81
C GLY A 322 -25.51 1.86 26.17
N ILE A 323 -25.06 2.94 25.48
CA ILE A 323 -23.76 3.04 24.84
C ILE A 323 -22.72 3.70 25.78
N ILE A 324 -23.16 4.65 26.61
CA ILE A 324 -22.36 5.39 27.60
C ILE A 324 -22.20 4.58 28.87
#